data_ffecb225a2a49404cfa109a5a9a6fa24
#
_entry.id   ffecb225a2a49404cfa109a5a9a6fa24
#
_cell.length_a   1.000
_cell.length_b   1.000
_cell.length_c   1.000
_cell.angle_alpha   90.00
_cell.angle_beta   90.00
_cell.angle_gamma   90.00
#
_symmetry.space_group_name_H-M   'P 1'
#
loop_
_entity.id
_entity.type
_entity.pdbx_description
1 polymer ?
#
loop_
_entity_poly.entity_id
_entity_poly.type
_entity_poly.pdbx_seq_one_letter_code
_entity_poly.pdbx_strand_id
1 'polypeptide(L)'
;MKKIIIFIFLFLDFAFCAQANHITGGEMYYTLTGNSGGQYQYSVVLKLYMRCNSGRQFNDPTIVAVFDRLTYSHIEDVSVSLSQRQIISLPNNNPCVSDPPDVCYEVGFYYFNITLPASTNGYVLSSQVNFRIAGISNLIPNYGTIGATYTAEIPGSDQASNNSAQFVGSDLVMICANNSFQYSFAAKDLDGDRLQYSFCGAYVSGTSGNATPPPPPPYAYVPYGSGFSASTPLGGKVQIDSRTGLITGIAPSEGIYVVSVCVQEIRNGLVIATQ
;
A
#
# COMPACT_ATOMS: atom_id res chain seq x y z
N MET A 1 -45.85 -44.25 -34.70
CA MET A 1 -45.72 -43.13 -33.71
C MET A 1 -44.29 -43.15 -33.19
N LYS A 2 -43.41 -42.25 -33.69
CA LYS A 2 -42.00 -42.14 -33.23
C LYS A 2 -41.96 -41.18 -32.05
N LYS A 3 -41.52 -41.67 -30.89
CA LYS A 3 -41.28 -40.85 -29.69
C LYS A 3 -39.92 -40.16 -29.84
N ILE A 4 -39.91 -38.84 -29.94
CA ILE A 4 -38.71 -38.01 -29.89
C ILE A 4 -38.40 -37.75 -28.40
N ILE A 5 -37.25 -38.26 -27.93
CA ILE A 5 -36.72 -37.95 -26.60
C ILE A 5 -35.82 -36.74 -26.77
N ILE A 6 -36.24 -35.59 -26.23
CA ILE A 6 -35.45 -34.36 -26.18
C ILE A 6 -34.58 -34.45 -24.92
N PHE A 7 -33.27 -34.59 -25.11
CA PHE A 7 -32.28 -34.47 -24.03
C PHE A 7 -32.02 -32.97 -23.82
N ILE A 8 -32.56 -32.42 -22.73
CA ILE A 8 -32.18 -31.07 -22.28
C ILE A 8 -30.87 -31.21 -21.49
N PHE A 9 -29.76 -30.80 -22.12
CA PHE A 9 -28.48 -30.58 -21.43
C PHE A 9 -28.62 -29.31 -20.61
N LEU A 10 -28.76 -29.44 -19.28
CA LEU A 10 -28.65 -28.35 -18.34
C LEU A 10 -27.11 -28.03 -18.22
N PHE A 11 -26.63 -27.04 -18.95
CA PHE A 11 -25.33 -26.43 -18.66
C PHE A 11 -25.45 -25.69 -17.34
N LEU A 12 -24.99 -26.30 -16.25
CA LEU A 12 -24.66 -25.59 -15.03
C LEU A 12 -23.36 -24.79 -15.31
N ASP A 13 -23.52 -23.53 -15.69
CA ASP A 13 -22.41 -22.58 -15.65
C ASP A 13 -22.01 -22.39 -14.19
N PHE A 14 -20.99 -23.15 -13.74
CA PHE A 14 -20.22 -22.84 -12.55
C PHE A 14 -19.42 -21.57 -12.87
N ALA A 15 -20.02 -20.42 -12.57
CA ALA A 15 -19.28 -19.17 -12.48
C ALA A 15 -18.24 -19.33 -11.36
N PHE A 16 -17.05 -19.79 -11.70
CA PHE A 16 -15.89 -19.64 -10.83
C PHE A 16 -15.65 -18.14 -10.69
N CYS A 17 -16.11 -17.57 -9.58
CA CYS A 17 -15.62 -16.26 -9.15
C CYS A 17 -14.12 -16.40 -8.90
N ALA A 18 -13.33 -16.12 -9.91
CA ALA A 18 -11.89 -16.00 -9.77
C ALA A 18 -11.63 -14.78 -8.86
N GLN A 19 -11.45 -15.03 -7.57
CA GLN A 19 -11.04 -14.00 -6.64
C GLN A 19 -9.62 -13.57 -7.00
N ALA A 20 -9.47 -12.32 -7.36
CA ALA A 20 -8.19 -11.75 -7.78
C ALA A 20 -7.38 -11.34 -6.53
N ASN A 21 -6.77 -12.29 -5.85
CA ASN A 21 -5.98 -12.10 -4.65
C ASN A 21 -4.50 -11.96 -5.02
N HIS A 22 -3.99 -10.75 -5.23
CA HIS A 22 -2.64 -10.61 -5.79
C HIS A 22 -1.77 -9.49 -5.20
N ILE A 23 -2.36 -8.38 -4.71
CA ILE A 23 -1.58 -7.26 -4.17
C ILE A 23 -1.18 -7.53 -2.72
N THR A 24 0.11 -7.43 -2.45
CA THR A 24 0.72 -7.69 -1.14
C THR A 24 1.02 -6.42 -0.36
N GLY A 25 1.24 -5.30 -1.06
CA GLY A 25 1.57 -4.02 -0.44
C GLY A 25 1.83 -2.92 -1.46
N GLY A 26 2.29 -1.79 -0.98
CA GLY A 26 2.68 -0.65 -1.80
C GLY A 26 2.97 0.59 -0.98
N GLU A 27 3.50 1.60 -1.64
CA GLU A 27 3.78 2.92 -1.09
C GLU A 27 3.65 3.98 -2.18
N MET A 28 3.39 5.22 -1.79
CA MET A 28 3.43 6.37 -2.68
C MET A 28 4.28 7.46 -2.04
N TYR A 29 5.17 8.06 -2.82
CA TYR A 29 6.01 9.16 -2.37
C TYR A 29 6.26 10.15 -3.51
N TYR A 30 6.70 11.36 -3.17
CA TYR A 30 6.95 12.42 -4.15
C TYR A 30 8.23 13.20 -3.85
N THR A 31 8.73 13.87 -4.87
CA THR A 31 9.85 14.82 -4.80
C THR A 31 9.43 16.10 -5.50
N LEU A 32 9.66 17.25 -4.87
CA LEU A 32 9.47 18.55 -5.48
C LEU A 32 10.56 18.77 -6.54
N THR A 33 10.16 19.05 -7.78
CA THR A 33 11.07 19.26 -8.91
C THR A 33 11.13 20.71 -9.38
N GLY A 34 10.15 21.53 -9.01
CA GLY A 34 10.13 22.93 -9.38
C GLY A 34 9.02 23.72 -8.70
N ASN A 35 9.21 25.03 -8.64
CA ASN A 35 8.23 25.99 -8.16
C ASN A 35 8.36 27.29 -8.99
N SER A 36 7.33 27.66 -9.68
CA SER A 36 7.29 28.90 -10.48
C SER A 36 5.86 29.42 -10.61
N GLY A 37 5.66 30.70 -10.41
CA GLY A 37 4.37 31.37 -10.62
C GLY A 37 3.22 30.83 -9.75
N GLY A 38 3.52 30.34 -8.56
CA GLY A 38 2.52 29.74 -7.68
C GLY A 38 2.08 28.33 -8.10
N GLN A 39 2.85 27.68 -8.97
CA GLN A 39 2.68 26.31 -9.38
C GLN A 39 3.84 25.48 -8.84
N TYR A 40 3.53 24.34 -8.21
CA TYR A 40 4.50 23.38 -7.69
C TYR A 40 4.50 22.14 -8.55
N GLN A 41 5.69 21.72 -8.98
CA GLN A 41 5.88 20.53 -9.81
C GLN A 41 6.46 19.40 -8.95
N TYR A 42 5.80 18.26 -8.98
CA TYR A 42 6.23 17.07 -8.24
C TYR A 42 6.47 15.91 -9.19
N SER A 43 7.54 15.18 -8.95
CA SER A 43 7.74 13.83 -9.47
C SER A 43 7.21 12.85 -8.43
N VAL A 44 6.26 12.01 -8.81
CA VAL A 44 5.57 11.08 -7.92
C VAL A 44 5.87 9.65 -8.34
N VAL A 45 6.05 8.79 -7.36
CA VAL A 45 6.23 7.35 -7.54
C VAL A 45 5.15 6.62 -6.75
N LEU A 46 4.35 5.84 -7.44
CA LEU A 46 3.53 4.80 -6.83
C LEU A 46 4.23 3.46 -7.05
N LYS A 47 4.48 2.72 -5.98
CA LYS A 47 5.15 1.43 -5.97
C LYS A 47 4.21 0.39 -5.41
N LEU A 48 3.92 -0.65 -6.18
CA LEU A 48 2.99 -1.71 -5.81
C LEU A 48 3.70 -3.06 -5.83
N TYR A 49 3.35 -3.92 -4.88
CA TYR A 49 3.88 -5.28 -4.76
C TYR A 49 2.81 -6.30 -5.09
N MET A 50 3.15 -7.28 -5.90
CA MET A 50 2.28 -8.36 -6.33
C MET A 50 3.00 -9.70 -6.24
N ARG A 51 2.30 -10.79 -5.92
CA ARG A 51 2.86 -12.14 -6.03
C ARG A 51 3.16 -12.50 -7.48
N CYS A 52 4.38 -13.02 -7.77
CA CYS A 52 4.79 -13.42 -9.13
C CYS A 52 3.87 -14.49 -9.73
N ASN A 53 3.43 -15.44 -8.93
CA ASN A 53 2.61 -16.58 -9.36
C ASN A 53 1.10 -16.35 -9.20
N SER A 54 0.67 -15.10 -9.10
CA SER A 54 -0.74 -14.75 -8.96
C SER A 54 -1.57 -15.00 -10.21
N GLY A 55 -0.94 -15.13 -11.37
CA GLY A 55 -1.61 -15.20 -12.67
C GLY A 55 -2.31 -13.88 -13.06
N ARG A 56 -1.99 -12.78 -12.38
CA ARG A 56 -2.57 -11.45 -12.57
C ARG A 56 -1.53 -10.46 -13.05
N GLN A 57 -2.00 -9.31 -13.48
CA GLN A 57 -1.16 -8.20 -13.90
C GLN A 57 -1.51 -6.95 -13.11
N PHE A 58 -0.55 -6.03 -13.00
CA PHE A 58 -0.80 -4.70 -12.51
C PHE A 58 -1.81 -3.97 -13.41
N ASN A 59 -2.59 -3.07 -12.82
CA ASN A 59 -3.42 -2.17 -13.60
C ASN A 59 -2.53 -1.30 -14.50
N ASP A 60 -2.84 -1.24 -15.78
CA ASP A 60 -2.13 -0.39 -16.73
C ASP A 60 -3.13 0.20 -17.74
N PRO A 61 -3.52 1.47 -17.56
CA PRO A 61 -3.08 2.38 -16.52
C PRO A 61 -3.74 2.15 -15.15
N THR A 62 -3.11 2.70 -14.09
CA THR A 62 -3.76 2.95 -12.80
C THR A 62 -4.23 4.40 -12.70
N ILE A 63 -5.13 4.68 -11.76
CA ILE A 63 -5.61 6.05 -11.52
C ILE A 63 -5.07 6.54 -10.17
N VAL A 64 -4.55 7.76 -10.18
CA VAL A 64 -4.21 8.52 -8.98
C VAL A 64 -5.12 9.75 -8.93
N ALA A 65 -6.00 9.81 -7.93
CA ALA A 65 -6.83 10.97 -7.69
C ALA A 65 -6.13 11.96 -6.74
N VAL A 66 -6.38 13.22 -6.95
CA VAL A 66 -5.89 14.34 -6.14
C VAL A 66 -7.06 14.98 -5.42
N PHE A 67 -6.92 15.15 -4.12
CA PHE A 67 -7.92 15.79 -3.28
C PHE A 67 -7.30 16.95 -2.50
N ASP A 68 -8.11 17.97 -2.19
CA ASP A 68 -7.76 18.97 -1.16
C ASP A 68 -7.59 18.26 0.18
N ARG A 69 -6.49 18.52 0.88
CA ARG A 69 -6.14 17.78 2.11
C ARG A 69 -7.09 18.04 3.28
N LEU A 70 -7.71 19.21 3.35
CA LEU A 70 -8.59 19.57 4.46
C LEU A 70 -10.06 19.27 4.18
N THR A 71 -10.53 19.60 2.98
CA THR A 71 -11.95 19.49 2.61
C THR A 71 -12.28 18.16 1.95
N TYR A 72 -11.24 17.42 1.49
CA TYR A 72 -11.36 16.21 0.66
C TYR A 72 -12.11 16.42 -0.66
N SER A 73 -12.24 17.67 -1.11
CA SER A 73 -12.80 17.99 -2.42
C SER A 73 -11.91 17.42 -3.52
N HIS A 74 -12.50 16.74 -4.49
CA HIS A 74 -11.79 16.23 -5.66
C HIS A 74 -11.23 17.37 -6.50
N ILE A 75 -9.98 17.24 -6.93
CA ILE A 75 -9.26 18.21 -7.77
C ILE A 75 -9.11 17.68 -9.18
N GLU A 76 -8.43 16.53 -9.34
CA GLU A 76 -8.21 15.89 -10.64
C GLU A 76 -7.89 14.40 -10.51
N ASP A 77 -7.99 13.69 -11.64
CA ASP A 77 -7.56 12.30 -11.78
C ASP A 77 -6.43 12.20 -12.79
N VAL A 78 -5.36 11.54 -12.40
CA VAL A 78 -4.20 11.28 -13.25
C VAL A 78 -4.18 9.81 -13.66
N SER A 79 -4.24 9.55 -14.97
CA SER A 79 -4.06 8.20 -15.52
C SER A 79 -2.57 7.91 -15.71
N VAL A 80 -2.06 6.90 -15.02
CA VAL A 80 -0.62 6.61 -14.97
C VAL A 80 -0.33 5.21 -15.48
N SER A 81 0.44 5.11 -16.55
CA SER A 81 0.87 3.83 -17.10
C SER A 81 1.98 3.20 -16.25
N LEU A 82 2.01 1.87 -16.24
CA LEU A 82 3.07 1.11 -15.59
C LEU A 82 4.41 1.38 -16.28
N SER A 83 5.35 1.95 -15.54
CA SER A 83 6.63 2.40 -16.08
C SER A 83 7.71 1.32 -16.06
N GLN A 84 7.73 0.51 -14.99
CA GLN A 84 8.76 -0.51 -14.79
C GLN A 84 8.21 -1.67 -13.94
N ARG A 85 8.76 -2.87 -14.18
CA ARG A 85 8.57 -4.06 -13.33
C ARG A 85 9.91 -4.61 -12.88
N GLN A 86 9.95 -5.10 -11.66
CA GLN A 86 11.11 -5.75 -11.08
C GLN A 86 10.67 -6.98 -10.28
N ILE A 87 11.32 -8.12 -10.51
CA ILE A 87 11.09 -9.32 -9.69
C ILE A 87 12.06 -9.28 -8.52
N ILE A 88 11.52 -9.49 -7.32
CA ILE A 88 12.27 -9.64 -6.07
C ILE A 88 12.01 -11.04 -5.54
N SER A 89 13.05 -11.84 -5.38
CA SER A 89 13.00 -13.15 -4.76
C SER A 89 13.83 -13.16 -3.48
N LEU A 90 13.45 -14.01 -2.54
CA LEU A 90 14.21 -14.19 -1.32
C LEU A 90 15.59 -14.74 -1.64
N PRO A 91 16.65 -14.16 -1.05
CA PRO A 91 17.94 -14.83 -1.05
C PRO A 91 17.81 -16.14 -0.25
N ASN A 92 18.30 -17.25 -0.81
CA ASN A 92 18.20 -18.61 -0.24
C ASN A 92 18.97 -18.83 1.09
N ASN A 93 19.38 -17.77 1.78
CA ASN A 93 20.30 -17.81 2.91
C ASN A 93 19.67 -17.43 4.25
N ASN A 94 18.38 -17.57 4.43
CA ASN A 94 17.79 -17.30 5.73
C ASN A 94 17.99 -18.50 6.66
N PRO A 95 18.79 -18.39 7.75
CA PRO A 95 19.21 -19.51 8.58
C PRO A 95 18.05 -20.19 9.35
N CYS A 96 16.88 -19.57 9.41
CA CYS A 96 15.72 -20.15 10.09
C CYS A 96 14.78 -20.94 9.16
N VAL A 97 15.11 -21.04 7.88
CA VAL A 97 14.25 -21.68 6.88
C VAL A 97 15.01 -22.84 6.25
N SER A 98 14.71 -24.05 6.71
CA SER A 98 15.27 -25.28 6.14
C SER A 98 14.69 -25.64 4.77
N ASP A 99 13.46 -25.17 4.50
CA ASP A 99 12.76 -25.31 3.22
C ASP A 99 12.04 -23.98 2.92
N PRO A 100 12.76 -23.00 2.31
CA PRO A 100 12.21 -21.68 2.13
C PRO A 100 10.98 -21.76 1.21
N PRO A 101 9.83 -21.17 1.63
CA PRO A 101 8.71 -21.05 0.73
C PRO A 101 9.17 -20.26 -0.50
N ASP A 102 8.69 -20.65 -1.67
CA ASP A 102 8.93 -19.91 -2.92
C ASP A 102 8.20 -18.57 -2.86
N VAL A 103 8.85 -17.61 -2.19
CA VAL A 103 8.33 -16.23 -2.05
C VAL A 103 8.96 -15.37 -3.11
N CYS A 104 8.15 -15.04 -4.10
CA CYS A 104 8.50 -14.18 -5.20
C CYS A 104 7.50 -13.02 -5.25
N TYR A 105 8.02 -11.80 -5.32
CA TYR A 105 7.22 -10.61 -5.56
C TYR A 105 7.65 -9.92 -6.84
N GLU A 106 6.65 -9.45 -7.57
CA GLU A 106 6.83 -8.49 -8.65
C GLU A 106 6.51 -7.10 -8.12
N VAL A 107 7.41 -6.14 -8.36
CA VAL A 107 7.23 -4.75 -8.00
C VAL A 107 6.92 -3.97 -9.26
N GLY A 108 5.78 -3.29 -9.28
CA GLY A 108 5.39 -2.36 -10.31
C GLY A 108 5.64 -0.92 -9.89
N PHE A 109 6.31 -0.16 -10.75
CA PHE A 109 6.58 1.26 -10.54
C PHE A 109 5.77 2.09 -11.55
N TYR A 110 5.10 3.11 -11.04
CA TYR A 110 4.36 4.10 -11.81
C TYR A 110 4.98 5.46 -11.54
N TYR A 111 5.71 5.99 -12.51
CA TYR A 111 6.35 7.30 -12.43
C TYR A 111 5.51 8.32 -13.18
N PHE A 112 5.20 9.42 -12.54
CA PHE A 112 4.50 10.52 -13.19
C PHE A 112 4.87 11.87 -12.59
N ASN A 113 4.65 12.92 -13.36
CA ASN A 113 4.80 14.29 -12.89
C ASN A 113 3.43 14.93 -12.78
N ILE A 114 3.25 15.76 -11.75
CA ILE A 114 2.03 16.54 -11.55
C ILE A 114 2.40 17.98 -11.22
N THR A 115 1.59 18.90 -11.71
CA THR A 115 1.74 20.32 -11.40
C THR A 115 0.49 20.79 -10.69
N LEU A 116 0.64 21.26 -9.46
CA LEU A 116 -0.46 21.69 -8.60
C LEU A 116 -0.31 23.15 -8.23
N PRO A 117 -1.40 23.92 -8.20
CA PRO A 117 -1.35 25.31 -7.74
C PRO A 117 -1.00 25.36 -6.24
N ALA A 118 -0.51 26.50 -5.77
CA ALA A 118 -0.34 26.74 -4.35
C ALA A 118 -1.69 26.60 -3.63
N SER A 119 -1.72 25.79 -2.57
CA SER A 119 -2.89 25.58 -1.73
C SER A 119 -2.49 25.72 -0.27
N THR A 120 -3.25 26.49 0.51
CA THR A 120 -3.03 26.60 1.97
C THR A 120 -3.31 25.30 2.70
N ASN A 121 -4.19 24.46 2.16
CA ASN A 121 -4.55 23.17 2.74
C ASN A 121 -3.56 22.06 2.37
N GLY A 122 -2.93 22.17 1.19
CA GLY A 122 -2.17 21.09 0.58
C GLY A 122 -3.08 20.07 -0.11
N TYR A 123 -2.51 18.90 -0.44
CA TYR A 123 -3.18 17.88 -1.23
C TYR A 123 -3.00 16.48 -0.64
N VAL A 124 -3.92 15.58 -0.97
CA VAL A 124 -3.78 14.13 -0.81
C VAL A 124 -3.81 13.49 -2.18
N LEU A 125 -2.74 12.80 -2.52
CA LEU A 125 -2.69 11.88 -3.66
C LEU A 125 -3.19 10.52 -3.20
N SER A 126 -4.03 9.85 -3.98
CA SER A 126 -4.60 8.56 -3.61
C SER A 126 -4.72 7.62 -4.81
N SER A 127 -4.30 6.38 -4.64
CA SER A 127 -4.52 5.31 -5.61
C SER A 127 -5.06 4.07 -4.94
N GLN A 128 -5.94 3.35 -5.63
CA GLN A 128 -6.56 2.14 -5.11
C GLN A 128 -6.26 0.94 -5.99
N VAL A 129 -6.03 -0.19 -5.33
CA VAL A 129 -5.92 -1.49 -5.97
C VAL A 129 -6.93 -2.44 -5.37
N ASN A 130 -7.53 -3.27 -6.23
CA ASN A 130 -8.48 -4.27 -5.80
C ASN A 130 -7.76 -5.54 -5.38
N PHE A 131 -8.31 -6.18 -4.34
CA PHE A 131 -7.93 -7.50 -3.86
C PHE A 131 -6.52 -7.62 -3.29
N ARG A 132 -6.48 -7.67 -1.97
CA ARG A 132 -5.31 -8.14 -1.22
C ARG A 132 -5.12 -9.63 -1.47
N ILE A 133 -3.90 -10.13 -1.19
CA ILE A 133 -3.63 -11.57 -1.21
C ILE A 133 -4.54 -12.31 -0.21
N ALA A 134 -4.82 -13.58 -0.52
CA ALA A 134 -5.54 -14.47 0.40
C ALA A 134 -4.63 -14.92 1.56
N GLY A 135 -5.25 -15.36 2.66
CA GLY A 135 -4.54 -15.99 3.77
C GLY A 135 -3.86 -15.02 4.74
N ILE A 136 -4.28 -13.75 4.80
CA ILE A 136 -3.76 -12.79 5.77
C ILE A 136 -4.28 -13.14 7.18
N SER A 137 -3.37 -13.50 8.07
CA SER A 137 -3.66 -14.10 9.38
C SER A 137 -4.16 -13.11 10.43
N ASN A 138 -3.86 -11.83 10.29
CA ASN A 138 -4.29 -10.80 11.23
C ASN A 138 -5.54 -10.02 10.80
N LEU A 139 -6.24 -10.49 9.77
CA LEU A 139 -7.56 -9.95 9.39
C LEU A 139 -8.68 -10.94 9.74
N ILE A 140 -9.92 -10.42 9.83
CA ILE A 140 -11.08 -11.29 9.99
C ILE A 140 -11.23 -12.23 8.78
N PRO A 141 -11.82 -13.42 8.93
CA PRO A 141 -12.14 -14.29 7.80
C PRO A 141 -12.98 -13.56 6.75
N ASN A 142 -12.84 -13.94 5.49
CA ASN A 142 -13.62 -13.41 4.36
C ASN A 142 -13.36 -11.94 3.96
N TYR A 143 -12.19 -11.40 4.27
CA TYR A 143 -11.78 -10.08 3.75
C TYR A 143 -11.48 -10.08 2.23
N GLY A 144 -11.63 -11.19 1.52
CA GLY A 144 -11.11 -11.43 0.16
C GLY A 144 -11.59 -10.48 -0.96
N THR A 145 -12.57 -9.61 -0.69
CA THR A 145 -13.01 -8.53 -1.60
C THR A 145 -12.41 -7.18 -1.23
N ILE A 146 -11.62 -7.11 -0.16
CA ILE A 146 -11.02 -5.86 0.33
C ILE A 146 -9.70 -5.59 -0.39
N GLY A 147 -9.63 -4.44 -1.06
CA GLY A 147 -8.40 -3.97 -1.68
C GLY A 147 -7.55 -3.11 -0.74
N ALA A 148 -6.71 -2.28 -1.33
CA ALA A 148 -5.84 -1.36 -0.59
C ALA A 148 -5.86 0.03 -1.22
N THR A 149 -5.72 1.06 -0.38
CA THR A 149 -5.53 2.44 -0.80
C THR A 149 -4.16 2.89 -0.33
N TYR A 150 -3.41 3.52 -1.23
CA TYR A 150 -2.10 4.11 -0.99
C TYR A 150 -2.21 5.61 -1.17
N THR A 151 -1.68 6.37 -0.21
CA THR A 151 -1.78 7.82 -0.17
C THR A 151 -0.42 8.47 0.00
N ALA A 152 -0.30 9.72 -0.47
CA ALA A 152 0.79 10.62 -0.15
C ALA A 152 0.22 12.01 0.15
N GLU A 153 0.65 12.64 1.25
CA GLU A 153 0.22 13.98 1.63
C GLU A 153 1.24 15.03 1.20
N ILE A 154 0.78 16.02 0.45
CA ILE A 154 1.53 17.23 0.11
C ILE A 154 1.08 18.34 1.07
N PRO A 155 1.97 18.93 1.89
CA PRO A 155 1.60 19.95 2.85
C PRO A 155 1.14 21.26 2.19
N GLY A 156 0.53 22.13 2.98
CA GLY A 156 0.09 23.44 2.52
C GLY A 156 1.22 24.34 2.03
N SER A 157 0.88 25.42 1.33
CA SER A 157 1.84 26.25 0.59
C SER A 157 2.87 26.98 1.46
N ASP A 158 2.64 27.13 2.75
CA ASP A 158 3.62 27.61 3.72
C ASP A 158 4.74 26.59 4.02
N GLN A 159 4.51 25.31 3.70
CA GLN A 159 5.44 24.19 3.83
C GLN A 159 5.62 23.43 2.50
N ALA A 160 5.17 23.99 1.37
CA ALA A 160 5.09 23.29 0.09
C ALA A 160 6.46 22.94 -0.54
N SER A 161 7.56 23.53 -0.07
CA SER A 161 8.91 23.08 -0.41
C SER A 161 9.24 21.80 0.35
N ASN A 162 8.46 20.75 0.10
CA ASN A 162 8.58 19.47 0.78
C ASN A 162 8.79 18.33 -0.21
N ASN A 163 9.64 17.39 0.18
CA ASN A 163 9.78 16.08 -0.41
C ASN A 163 9.27 15.06 0.61
N SER A 164 8.44 14.13 0.21
CA SER A 164 7.97 13.15 1.17
C SER A 164 9.06 12.24 1.69
N ALA A 165 8.93 11.79 2.92
CA ALA A 165 9.77 10.72 3.45
C ALA A 165 9.69 9.47 2.58
N GLN A 166 10.83 8.78 2.37
CA GLN A 166 10.94 7.60 1.53
C GLN A 166 11.53 6.46 2.34
N PHE A 167 10.83 5.33 2.43
CA PHE A 167 11.35 4.13 3.09
C PHE A 167 12.58 3.59 2.36
N VAL A 168 13.62 3.24 3.13
CA VAL A 168 14.92 2.79 2.61
C VAL A 168 15.22 1.33 2.90
N GLY A 169 14.28 0.60 3.50
CA GLY A 169 14.41 -0.82 3.83
C GLY A 169 14.28 -1.76 2.63
N SER A 170 14.38 -3.06 2.90
CA SER A 170 14.09 -4.08 1.90
C SER A 170 12.59 -4.16 1.65
N ASP A 171 12.21 -4.31 0.39
CA ASP A 171 10.81 -4.52 0.01
C ASP A 171 10.29 -5.92 0.35
N LEU A 172 11.17 -6.84 0.70
CA LEU A 172 10.85 -8.22 1.03
C LEU A 172 11.11 -8.49 2.50
N VAL A 173 10.03 -8.75 3.23
CA VAL A 173 10.08 -9.02 4.67
C VAL A 173 9.73 -10.48 4.93
N MET A 174 10.70 -11.23 5.45
CA MET A 174 10.47 -12.56 6.02
C MET A 174 11.18 -12.66 7.37
N ILE A 175 10.43 -13.08 8.38
CA ILE A 175 10.93 -13.25 9.76
C ILE A 175 10.58 -14.63 10.28
N CYS A 176 11.42 -15.18 11.15
CA CYS A 176 11.20 -16.48 11.77
C CYS A 176 10.03 -16.42 12.76
N ALA A 177 8.97 -17.19 12.52
CA ALA A 177 7.82 -17.26 13.41
C ALA A 177 8.22 -17.67 14.84
N ASN A 178 7.53 -17.10 15.84
CA ASN A 178 7.73 -17.35 17.26
C ASN A 178 9.15 -17.06 17.79
N ASN A 179 9.99 -16.39 17.01
CA ASN A 179 11.35 -16.00 17.39
C ASN A 179 11.46 -14.48 17.57
N SER A 180 12.48 -14.06 18.32
CA SER A 180 12.83 -12.64 18.38
C SER A 180 13.34 -12.17 17.02
N PHE A 181 12.93 -10.97 16.63
CA PHE A 181 13.35 -10.39 15.36
C PHE A 181 13.55 -8.87 15.46
N GLN A 182 14.25 -8.35 14.47
CA GLN A 182 14.39 -6.92 14.20
C GLN A 182 14.17 -6.68 12.70
N TYR A 183 13.42 -5.65 12.37
CA TYR A 183 13.22 -5.22 11.00
C TYR A 183 13.10 -3.70 10.92
N SER A 184 13.80 -3.05 10.00
CA SER A 184 13.83 -1.60 9.88
C SER A 184 12.87 -1.09 8.82
N PHE A 185 11.96 -0.22 9.23
CA PHE A 185 11.15 0.65 8.37
C PHE A 185 11.70 2.09 8.39
N ALA A 186 13.01 2.25 8.52
CA ALA A 186 13.62 3.57 8.43
C ALA A 186 13.30 4.24 7.09
N ALA A 187 13.07 5.54 7.13
CA ALA A 187 12.90 6.38 5.96
C ALA A 187 13.98 7.46 5.90
N LYS A 188 14.18 8.00 4.71
CA LYS A 188 15.03 9.16 4.45
C LYS A 188 14.14 10.33 4.08
N ASP A 189 14.39 11.47 4.69
CA ASP A 189 13.82 12.75 4.33
C ASP A 189 14.87 13.62 3.64
N LEU A 190 14.53 14.20 2.48
CA LEU A 190 15.45 14.99 1.68
C LEU A 190 15.58 16.43 2.19
N ASP A 191 14.58 16.90 2.94
CA ASP A 191 14.55 18.25 3.50
C ASP A 191 15.18 18.32 4.89
N GLY A 192 15.46 17.15 5.49
CA GLY A 192 16.02 17.03 6.83
C GLY A 192 15.00 17.18 7.95
N ASP A 193 13.73 16.95 7.66
CA ASP A 193 12.67 16.95 8.68
C ASP A 193 12.86 15.83 9.68
N ARG A 194 12.40 16.05 10.91
CA ARG A 194 12.40 15.01 11.92
C ARG A 194 11.29 14.00 11.62
N LEU A 195 11.66 12.74 11.45
CA LEU A 195 10.72 11.66 11.22
C LEU A 195 10.24 11.03 12.54
N GLN A 196 8.95 10.70 12.57
CA GLN A 196 8.34 9.95 13.66
C GLN A 196 7.50 8.81 13.13
N TYR A 197 7.77 7.61 13.62
CA TYR A 197 7.20 6.36 13.12
C TYR A 197 6.15 5.80 14.07
N SER A 198 5.13 5.17 13.51
CA SER A 198 4.14 4.39 14.25
C SER A 198 3.56 3.28 13.39
N PHE A 199 3.04 2.23 14.02
CA PHE A 199 2.07 1.39 13.33
C PHE A 199 0.79 2.19 13.09
N CYS A 200 0.16 1.97 11.95
CA CYS A 200 -1.11 2.58 11.59
C CYS A 200 -2.03 1.59 10.87
N GLY A 201 -3.28 2.00 10.63
CA GLY A 201 -4.24 1.16 9.93
C GLY A 201 -3.97 1.12 8.44
N ALA A 202 -3.87 -0.07 7.88
CA ALA A 202 -3.88 -0.22 6.45
C ALA A 202 -5.26 0.14 5.89
N TYR A 203 -5.31 0.97 4.85
CA TYR A 203 -6.58 1.40 4.25
C TYR A 203 -7.19 0.32 3.35
N VAL A 204 -8.52 0.22 3.35
CA VAL A 204 -9.28 -0.57 2.37
C VAL A 204 -9.41 0.20 1.05
N SER A 205 -9.78 -0.50 -0.03
CA SER A 205 -10.31 0.15 -1.24
C SER A 205 -11.82 0.24 -1.20
N GLY A 206 -12.38 1.25 -1.87
CA GLY A 206 -13.83 1.51 -1.85
C GLY A 206 -14.68 0.56 -2.68
N THR A 207 -14.19 0.07 -3.82
CA THR A 207 -15.00 -0.75 -4.75
C THR A 207 -14.16 -1.86 -5.39
N SER A 208 -14.83 -2.97 -5.73
CA SER A 208 -14.26 -4.03 -6.57
C SER A 208 -14.43 -3.67 -8.04
N GLY A 209 -13.41 -3.84 -8.86
CA GLY A 209 -13.47 -3.62 -10.30
C GLY A 209 -12.16 -3.15 -10.91
N ASN A 210 -12.22 -2.68 -12.14
CA ASN A 210 -11.09 -2.13 -12.86
C ASN A 210 -10.55 -0.84 -12.21
N ALA A 211 -9.40 -0.36 -12.67
CA ALA A 211 -8.85 0.92 -12.24
C ALA A 211 -9.90 2.04 -12.37
N THR A 212 -10.48 2.41 -11.25
CA THR A 212 -11.42 3.51 -11.13
C THR A 212 -10.83 4.57 -10.21
N PRO A 213 -11.17 5.85 -10.40
CA PRO A 213 -10.77 6.89 -9.47
C PRO A 213 -11.16 6.49 -8.03
N PRO A 214 -10.26 6.61 -7.05
CA PRO A 214 -10.60 6.39 -5.66
C PRO A 214 -11.64 7.40 -5.19
N PRO A 215 -12.56 7.00 -4.28
CA PRO A 215 -13.43 7.96 -3.62
C PRO A 215 -12.60 8.91 -2.76
N PRO A 216 -13.15 10.08 -2.37
CA PRO A 216 -12.44 10.99 -1.47
C PRO A 216 -12.16 10.36 -0.10
N PRO A 217 -11.07 10.77 0.58
CA PRO A 217 -10.84 10.44 1.99
C PRO A 217 -12.00 10.90 2.89
N PRO A 218 -12.09 10.45 4.15
CA PRO A 218 -11.17 9.52 4.83
C PRO A 218 -11.47 8.06 4.48
N TYR A 219 -10.41 7.23 4.48
CA TYR A 219 -10.53 5.81 4.19
C TYR A 219 -10.68 4.98 5.46
N ALA A 220 -11.52 3.96 5.39
CA ALA A 220 -11.63 2.99 6.46
C ALA A 220 -10.39 2.09 6.55
N TYR A 221 -10.12 1.56 7.73
CA TYR A 221 -9.07 0.58 7.94
C TYR A 221 -9.56 -0.84 7.64
N VAL A 222 -8.62 -1.72 7.31
CA VAL A 222 -8.90 -3.14 7.19
C VAL A 222 -9.44 -3.71 8.51
N PRO A 223 -10.36 -4.70 8.45
CA PRO A 223 -10.92 -5.30 9.66
C PRO A 223 -9.94 -6.28 10.29
N TYR A 224 -9.21 -5.85 11.31
CA TYR A 224 -8.29 -6.70 12.05
C TYR A 224 -9.03 -7.78 12.84
N GLY A 225 -8.42 -8.97 12.89
CA GLY A 225 -8.88 -10.11 13.69
C GLY A 225 -8.60 -9.94 15.19
N SER A 226 -9.15 -10.86 16.00
CA SER A 226 -8.95 -10.84 17.45
C SER A 226 -7.47 -10.88 17.82
N GLY A 227 -7.05 -10.01 18.74
CA GLY A 227 -5.64 -9.89 19.19
C GLY A 227 -4.77 -9.00 18.30
N PHE A 228 -5.31 -8.44 17.22
CA PHE A 228 -4.63 -7.52 16.31
C PHE A 228 -5.40 -6.20 16.16
N SER A 229 -4.67 -5.16 15.84
CA SER A 229 -5.24 -3.83 15.58
C SER A 229 -4.33 -3.01 14.68
N ALA A 230 -4.77 -1.82 14.29
CA ALA A 230 -3.96 -0.85 13.56
C ALA A 230 -2.63 -0.51 14.29
N SER A 231 -2.66 -0.41 15.61
CA SER A 231 -1.48 -0.10 16.46
C SER A 231 -0.69 -1.33 16.91
N THR A 232 -1.24 -2.53 16.77
CA THR A 232 -0.62 -3.81 17.13
C THR A 232 -0.83 -4.86 16.03
N PRO A 233 -0.40 -4.60 14.78
CA PRO A 233 -0.71 -5.47 13.65
C PRO A 233 -0.04 -6.85 13.74
N LEU A 234 1.01 -6.98 14.53
CA LEU A 234 1.72 -8.23 14.80
C LEU A 234 1.47 -8.74 16.24
N GLY A 235 0.45 -8.21 16.92
CA GLY A 235 0.12 -8.54 18.30
C GLY A 235 0.95 -7.77 19.33
N GLY A 236 0.60 -7.91 20.62
CA GLY A 236 1.17 -7.10 21.71
C GLY A 236 2.63 -7.39 22.08
N LYS A 237 3.28 -8.35 21.46
CA LYS A 237 4.70 -8.68 21.68
C LYS A 237 5.65 -7.98 20.70
N VAL A 238 5.13 -7.16 19.81
CA VAL A 238 5.90 -6.46 18.76
C VAL A 238 5.66 -4.97 18.90
N GLN A 239 6.73 -4.19 18.80
CA GLN A 239 6.71 -2.73 18.91
C GLN A 239 7.56 -2.10 17.80
N ILE A 240 7.29 -0.83 17.52
CA ILE A 240 8.09 0.01 16.62
C ILE A 240 8.71 1.15 17.43
N ASP A 241 10.00 1.39 17.25
CA ASP A 241 10.66 2.57 17.80
C ASP A 241 10.26 3.82 17.01
N SER A 242 9.67 4.78 17.71
CA SER A 242 9.09 5.97 17.09
C SER A 242 10.11 6.94 16.48
N ARG A 243 11.41 6.80 16.75
CA ARG A 243 12.47 7.66 16.21
C ARG A 243 13.23 7.02 15.05
N THR A 244 13.32 5.70 15.04
CA THR A 244 14.15 4.96 14.07
C THR A 244 13.36 4.13 13.08
N GLY A 245 12.08 3.88 13.34
CA GLY A 245 11.27 2.95 12.55
C GLY A 245 11.68 1.48 12.72
N LEU A 246 12.54 1.15 13.73
CA LEU A 246 12.94 -0.22 14.01
C LEU A 246 11.80 -0.98 14.70
N ILE A 247 11.35 -2.04 14.06
CA ILE A 247 10.38 -2.98 14.62
C ILE A 247 11.15 -4.08 15.33
N THR A 248 10.77 -4.35 16.58
CA THR A 248 11.37 -5.39 17.42
C THR A 248 10.31 -6.17 18.18
N GLY A 249 10.61 -7.40 18.54
CA GLY A 249 9.73 -8.22 19.37
C GLY A 249 9.85 -9.71 19.08
N ILE A 250 8.80 -10.42 19.45
CA ILE A 250 8.64 -11.86 19.13
C ILE A 250 7.63 -11.97 18.00
N ALA A 251 8.05 -12.50 16.88
CA ALA A 251 7.18 -12.71 15.72
C ALA A 251 5.95 -13.56 16.09
N PRO A 252 4.78 -13.27 15.54
CA PRO A 252 3.61 -14.13 15.73
C PRO A 252 3.83 -15.51 15.13
N SER A 253 2.82 -16.38 15.19
CA SER A 253 2.82 -17.70 14.55
C SER A 253 3.04 -17.57 13.04
N GLU A 254 3.36 -18.69 12.40
CA GLU A 254 3.47 -18.76 10.95
C GLU A 254 2.22 -18.20 10.26
N GLY A 255 2.41 -17.40 9.23
CA GLY A 255 1.33 -16.77 8.49
C GLY A 255 1.78 -15.56 7.68
N ILE A 256 0.82 -14.93 7.04
CA ILE A 256 0.97 -13.66 6.30
C ILE A 256 0.27 -12.58 7.10
N TYR A 257 0.91 -11.45 7.28
CA TYR A 257 0.40 -10.36 8.11
C TYR A 257 0.39 -9.05 7.32
N VAL A 258 -0.73 -8.32 7.38
CA VAL A 258 -0.74 -6.93 6.92
C VAL A 258 -0.17 -6.04 8.02
N VAL A 259 0.84 -5.27 7.66
CA VAL A 259 1.47 -4.27 8.53
C VAL A 259 1.53 -2.97 7.74
N SER A 260 1.09 -1.88 8.37
CA SER A 260 1.24 -0.54 7.84
C SER A 260 2.05 0.28 8.82
N VAL A 261 3.04 0.98 8.31
CA VAL A 261 3.87 1.92 9.08
C VAL A 261 3.61 3.30 8.50
N CYS A 262 3.22 4.22 9.37
CA CYS A 262 3.12 5.63 9.04
C CYS A 262 4.37 6.36 9.51
N VAL A 263 4.87 7.27 8.68
CA VAL A 263 5.95 8.18 9.02
C VAL A 263 5.43 9.61 8.96
N GLN A 264 5.55 10.34 10.07
CA GLN A 264 5.21 11.75 10.17
C GLN A 264 6.46 12.60 9.97
N GLU A 265 6.35 13.61 9.12
CA GLU A 265 7.37 14.62 8.87
C GLU A 265 7.11 15.81 9.79
N ILE A 266 8.10 16.17 10.61
CA ILE A 266 7.97 17.19 11.63
C ILE A 266 8.99 18.30 11.40
N ARG A 267 8.48 19.46 11.02
CA ARG A 267 9.23 20.69 10.76
C ARG A 267 8.88 21.75 11.80
N ASN A 268 9.89 22.30 12.48
CA ASN A 268 9.68 23.30 13.54
C ASN A 268 8.70 22.87 14.64
N GLY A 269 8.65 21.56 14.95
CA GLY A 269 7.77 21.00 15.97
C GLY A 269 6.33 20.72 15.53
N LEU A 270 5.98 21.02 14.28
CA LEU A 270 4.66 20.77 13.69
C LEU A 270 4.72 19.57 12.73
N VAL A 271 3.71 18.71 12.80
CA VAL A 271 3.52 17.66 11.79
C VAL A 271 3.03 18.33 10.50
N ILE A 272 3.82 18.24 9.45
CA ILE A 272 3.50 18.85 8.14
C ILE A 272 2.88 17.86 7.15
N ALA A 273 3.30 16.60 7.18
CA ALA A 273 2.77 15.54 6.34
C ALA A 273 2.86 14.17 7.05
N THR A 274 2.09 13.21 6.53
CA THR A 274 2.13 11.79 6.94
C THR A 274 2.14 10.92 5.68
N GLN A 275 3.08 9.96 5.65
CA GLN A 275 3.19 8.96 4.59
C GLN A 275 2.86 7.58 5.14
#